data_5accf9bd7c53bf32168d7a3645102be0
#
_entry.id   5accf9bd7c53bf32168d7a3645102be0
#
_cell.length_a   1.000
_cell.length_b   1.000
_cell.length_c   1.000
_cell.angle_alpha   90.00
_cell.angle_beta   90.00
_cell.angle_gamma   90.00
#
_symmetry.space_group_name_H-M   'P 1'
#
loop_
_entity.id
_entity.type
_entity.pdbx_description
1 polymer ?
#
loop_
_entity_poly.entity_id
_entity_poly.type
_entity_poly.pdbx_seq_one_letter_code
_entity_poly.pdbx_strand_id
1 'polypeptide(L)'
;MLFNSHIFMLLFLPLLLAGWYFLNWKKKFQLAQGYLIGMSLWFYAYANLQYLWLLLFSCLIGWLLSCLPEKIFSKKGKKVLTGVGCVFHLGLLGYFKYSNFFLENLNTVFHTDFPMLQILLPVGISFYTFQQLAYLIDRCRGDAPRDSFFDYLTFMAVSYTHLTLPTT
;
A
#
# COMPACT_ATOMS: atom_id res chain seq x y z
N MET A 1 6.84 15.75 3.23
CA MET A 1 5.82 16.71 2.74
C MET A 1 4.47 16.24 3.19
N LEU A 2 3.68 17.11 3.81
CA LEU A 2 2.27 16.85 4.06
C LEU A 2 1.50 17.10 2.76
N PHE A 3 0.45 16.31 2.48
CA PHE A 3 -0.45 16.53 1.32
C PHE A 3 -1.03 17.96 1.26
N ASN A 4 -1.02 18.65 2.38
CA ASN A 4 -1.50 20.03 2.52
C ASN A 4 -0.40 21.09 2.31
N SER A 5 0.80 20.71 1.84
CA SER A 5 1.85 21.69 1.59
C SER A 5 1.61 22.39 0.25
N HIS A 6 1.82 23.70 0.22
CA HIS A 6 1.71 24.51 -1.01
C HIS A 6 2.60 23.99 -2.14
N ILE A 7 3.76 23.40 -1.79
CA ILE A 7 4.68 22.81 -2.75
C ILE A 7 4.05 21.56 -3.42
N PHE A 8 3.32 20.76 -2.67
CA PHE A 8 2.61 19.61 -3.22
C PHE A 8 1.54 20.05 -4.22
N MET A 9 0.68 21.01 -3.84
CA MET A 9 -0.44 21.43 -4.68
C MET A 9 0.00 22.21 -5.91
N LEU A 10 0.99 23.12 -5.76
CA LEU A 10 1.36 24.08 -6.82
C LEU A 10 2.43 23.54 -7.77
N LEU A 11 3.26 22.61 -7.32
CA LEU A 11 4.41 22.16 -8.11
C LEU A 11 4.31 20.67 -8.44
N PHE A 12 4.11 19.83 -7.43
CA PHE A 12 4.10 18.36 -7.63
C PHE A 12 2.87 17.89 -8.42
N LEU A 13 1.68 18.32 -8.02
CA LEU A 13 0.43 17.88 -8.64
C LEU A 13 0.32 18.33 -10.11
N PRO A 14 0.58 19.61 -10.49
CA PRO A 14 0.57 20.02 -11.90
C PRO A 14 1.61 19.29 -12.73
N LEU A 15 2.82 19.06 -12.21
CA LEU A 15 3.88 18.34 -12.91
C LEU A 15 3.51 16.88 -13.15
N LEU A 16 2.89 16.24 -12.16
CA LEU A 16 2.39 14.85 -12.27
C LEU A 16 1.29 14.77 -13.34
N LEU A 17 0.32 15.68 -13.31
CA LEU A 17 -0.77 15.70 -14.29
C LEU A 17 -0.26 16.03 -15.69
N ALA A 18 0.61 17.03 -15.85
CA ALA A 18 1.17 17.40 -17.15
C ALA A 18 1.94 16.23 -17.78
N GLY A 19 2.78 15.53 -17.01
CA GLY A 19 3.51 14.36 -17.49
C GLY A 19 2.57 13.20 -17.86
N TRP A 20 1.55 12.95 -17.06
CA TRP A 20 0.53 11.95 -17.33
C TRP A 20 -0.23 12.24 -18.64
N TYR A 21 -0.75 13.45 -18.82
CA TYR A 21 -1.48 13.84 -20.03
C TYR A 21 -0.59 13.81 -21.26
N PHE A 22 0.66 14.26 -21.14
CA PHE A 22 1.62 14.27 -22.24
C PHE A 22 1.97 12.84 -22.72
N LEU A 23 2.20 11.91 -21.79
CA LEU A 23 2.50 10.51 -22.11
C LEU A 23 1.27 9.78 -22.67
N ASN A 24 0.09 10.09 -22.16
CA ASN A 24 -1.17 9.52 -22.64
C ASN A 24 -1.51 10.03 -24.05
N TRP A 25 -1.24 11.29 -24.33
CA TRP A 25 -1.40 11.85 -25.68
C TRP A 25 -0.53 11.13 -26.71
N LYS A 26 0.69 10.75 -26.31
CA LYS A 26 1.58 9.92 -27.15
C LYS A 26 1.20 8.44 -27.21
N LYS A 27 0.06 8.03 -26.64
CA LYS A 27 -0.44 6.62 -26.56
C LYS A 27 0.55 5.64 -25.94
N LYS A 28 1.46 6.11 -25.08
CA LYS A 28 2.45 5.29 -24.37
C LYS A 28 1.97 4.94 -22.98
N PHE A 29 0.91 4.12 -22.85
CA PHE A 29 0.26 3.80 -21.59
C PHE A 29 1.21 3.19 -20.54
N GLN A 30 2.08 2.27 -20.93
CA GLN A 30 3.04 1.65 -20.01
C GLN A 30 4.04 2.66 -19.43
N LEU A 31 4.49 3.63 -20.25
CA LEU A 31 5.36 4.70 -19.74
C LEU A 31 4.61 5.67 -18.84
N ALA A 32 3.34 5.93 -19.12
CA ALA A 32 2.48 6.76 -18.27
C ALA A 32 2.26 6.11 -16.90
N GLN A 33 2.01 4.81 -16.85
CA GLN A 33 1.93 4.04 -15.60
C GLN A 33 3.27 4.09 -14.83
N GLY A 34 4.38 3.81 -15.50
CA GLY A 34 5.71 3.88 -14.89
C GLY A 34 6.04 5.27 -14.34
N TYR A 35 5.64 6.33 -15.04
CA TYR A 35 5.79 7.70 -14.58
C TYR A 35 4.99 7.97 -13.29
N LEU A 36 3.73 7.54 -13.24
CA LEU A 36 2.89 7.69 -12.05
C LEU A 36 3.48 6.95 -10.84
N ILE A 37 3.90 5.68 -11.04
CA ILE A 37 4.55 4.90 -9.99
C ILE A 37 5.80 5.61 -9.51
N GLY A 38 6.67 6.04 -10.43
CA GLY A 38 7.92 6.72 -10.11
C GLY A 38 7.69 8.00 -9.30
N MET A 39 6.74 8.83 -9.71
CA MET A 39 6.39 10.07 -9.00
C MET A 39 5.79 9.79 -7.61
N SER A 40 4.93 8.79 -7.48
CA SER A 40 4.35 8.40 -6.20
C SER A 40 5.42 7.87 -5.24
N LEU A 41 6.33 7.02 -5.73
CA LEU A 41 7.44 6.50 -4.93
C LEU A 41 8.42 7.62 -4.55
N TRP A 42 8.70 8.56 -5.45
CA TRP A 42 9.54 9.71 -5.16
C TRP A 42 8.94 10.59 -4.07
N PHE A 43 7.64 10.87 -4.16
CA PHE A 43 6.94 11.59 -3.10
C PHE A 43 7.03 10.89 -1.74
N TYR A 44 6.87 9.57 -1.73
CA TYR A 44 6.96 8.76 -0.52
C TYR A 44 8.39 8.71 0.04
N ALA A 45 9.40 8.58 -0.83
CA ALA A 45 10.81 8.60 -0.47
C ALA A 45 11.25 9.94 0.13
N TYR A 46 10.69 11.05 -0.38
CA TYR A 46 10.95 12.38 0.15
C TYR A 46 10.43 12.54 1.58
N ALA A 47 9.33 11.89 1.91
CA ALA A 47 8.78 11.90 3.26
C ALA A 47 9.67 11.10 4.23
N ASN A 48 10.02 9.87 3.90
CA ASN A 48 10.99 9.05 4.64
C ASN A 48 11.38 7.79 3.82
N LEU A 49 12.68 7.68 3.53
CA LEU A 49 13.22 6.59 2.72
C LEU A 49 13.05 5.21 3.37
N GLN A 50 13.09 5.13 4.70
CA GLN A 50 12.91 3.84 5.42
C GLN A 50 11.50 3.28 5.22
N TYR A 51 10.49 4.14 5.20
CA TYR A 51 9.10 3.72 5.00
C TYR A 51 8.77 3.38 3.55
N LEU A 52 9.56 3.90 2.60
CA LEU A 52 9.48 3.47 1.21
C LEU A 52 9.81 1.97 1.07
N TRP A 53 10.88 1.52 1.71
CA TRP A 53 11.25 0.10 1.70
C TRP A 53 10.17 -0.77 2.36
N LEU A 54 9.58 -0.30 3.45
CA LEU A 54 8.47 -0.98 4.11
C LEU A 54 7.27 -1.14 3.17
N LEU A 55 6.89 -0.06 2.48
CA LEU A 55 5.80 -0.08 1.49
C LEU A 55 6.08 -1.08 0.37
N LEU A 56 7.26 -0.99 -0.26
CA LEU A 56 7.65 -1.87 -1.37
C LEU A 56 7.70 -3.35 -0.94
N PHE A 57 8.25 -3.63 0.24
CA PHE A 57 8.31 -4.97 0.81
C PHE A 57 6.91 -5.52 1.11
N SER A 58 6.05 -4.72 1.70
CA SER A 58 4.64 -5.07 1.95
C SER A 58 3.89 -5.35 0.65
N CYS A 59 4.07 -4.51 -0.38
CA CYS A 59 3.47 -4.72 -1.70
C CYS A 59 3.99 -6.00 -2.37
N LEU A 60 5.29 -6.26 -2.28
CA LEU A 60 5.89 -7.47 -2.84
C LEU A 60 5.31 -8.73 -2.19
N ILE A 61 5.21 -8.76 -0.86
CA ILE A 61 4.62 -9.88 -0.13
C ILE A 61 3.15 -10.06 -0.51
N GLY A 62 2.36 -9.00 -0.53
CA GLY A 62 0.95 -9.04 -0.92
C GLY A 62 0.75 -9.60 -2.32
N TRP A 63 1.56 -9.15 -3.28
CA TRP A 63 1.52 -9.66 -4.65
C TRP A 63 1.96 -11.13 -4.75
N LEU A 64 3.06 -11.52 -4.09
CA LEU A 64 3.52 -12.91 -4.06
C LEU A 64 2.44 -13.83 -3.47
N LEU A 65 1.85 -13.46 -2.35
CA LEU A 65 0.77 -14.22 -1.72
C LEU A 65 -0.47 -14.31 -2.62
N SER A 66 -0.73 -13.32 -3.45
CA SER A 66 -1.83 -13.34 -4.42
C SER A 66 -1.57 -14.25 -5.62
N CYS A 67 -0.29 -14.40 -6.04
CA CYS A 67 0.11 -15.21 -7.20
C CYS A 67 0.27 -16.70 -6.89
N LEU A 68 0.74 -17.03 -5.68
CA LEU A 68 1.01 -18.39 -5.25
C LEU A 68 -0.21 -19.34 -5.30
N PRO A 69 -1.43 -18.91 -4.93
CA PRO A 69 -2.57 -19.82 -4.78
C PRO A 69 -2.99 -20.57 -6.04
N GLU A 70 -2.74 -20.01 -7.22
CA GLU A 70 -3.28 -20.58 -8.47
C GLU A 70 -2.54 -21.82 -8.97
N LYS A 71 -1.27 -21.97 -8.61
CA LYS A 71 -0.40 -23.03 -9.14
C LYS A 71 -0.23 -24.23 -8.19
N ILE A 72 -0.39 -24.02 -6.88
CA ILE A 72 0.13 -24.95 -5.88
C ILE A 72 -0.95 -25.48 -4.93
N PHE A 73 -2.05 -24.76 -4.70
CA PHE A 73 -2.99 -25.08 -3.62
C PHE A 73 -4.42 -25.39 -4.06
N SER A 74 -5.01 -26.38 -3.41
CA SER A 74 -6.46 -26.65 -3.40
C SER A 74 -7.26 -25.44 -2.87
N LYS A 75 -8.59 -25.41 -3.12
CA LYS A 75 -9.48 -24.34 -2.63
C LYS A 75 -9.33 -24.01 -1.13
N LYS A 76 -9.03 -25.03 -0.30
CA LYS A 76 -8.77 -24.83 1.13
C LYS A 76 -7.43 -24.12 1.38
N GLY A 77 -6.39 -24.49 0.64
CA GLY A 77 -5.07 -23.87 0.76
C GLY A 77 -5.06 -22.38 0.36
N LYS A 78 -5.85 -21.99 -0.65
CA LYS A 78 -6.04 -20.58 -1.02
C LYS A 78 -6.55 -19.73 0.16
N LYS A 79 -7.59 -20.21 0.85
CA LYS A 79 -8.16 -19.51 2.01
C LYS A 79 -7.16 -19.36 3.16
N VAL A 80 -6.39 -20.42 3.43
CA VAL A 80 -5.36 -20.36 4.48
C VAL A 80 -4.26 -19.37 4.14
N LEU A 81 -3.78 -19.37 2.89
CA LEU A 81 -2.72 -18.46 2.47
C LEU A 81 -3.18 -17.00 2.47
N THR A 82 -4.40 -16.73 2.02
CA THR A 82 -5.02 -15.40 2.15
C THR A 82 -5.15 -14.99 3.61
N GLY A 83 -5.57 -15.92 4.49
CA GLY A 83 -5.64 -15.66 5.94
C GLY A 83 -4.28 -15.28 6.52
N VAL A 84 -3.21 -15.98 6.14
CA VAL A 84 -1.84 -15.65 6.55
C VAL A 84 -1.44 -14.27 6.05
N GLY A 85 -1.76 -13.93 4.80
CA GLY A 85 -1.51 -12.59 4.25
C GLY A 85 -2.26 -11.49 5.01
N CYS A 86 -3.52 -11.74 5.36
CA CYS A 86 -4.32 -10.81 6.15
C CYS A 86 -3.71 -10.61 7.56
N VAL A 87 -3.34 -11.68 8.23
CA VAL A 87 -2.71 -11.62 9.56
C VAL A 87 -1.37 -10.87 9.49
N PHE A 88 -0.57 -11.09 8.45
CA PHE A 88 0.69 -10.38 8.25
C PHE A 88 0.47 -8.86 8.11
N HIS A 89 -0.45 -8.43 7.23
CA HIS A 89 -0.70 -7.01 6.99
C HIS A 89 -1.36 -6.32 8.18
N LEU A 90 -2.30 -7.00 8.86
CA LEU A 90 -2.90 -6.50 10.10
C LEU A 90 -1.90 -6.44 11.25
N GLY A 91 -1.00 -7.43 11.35
CA GLY A 91 0.08 -7.44 12.33
C GLY A 91 1.05 -6.27 12.10
N LEU A 92 1.40 -6.00 10.85
CA LEU A 92 2.24 -4.87 10.49
C LEU A 92 1.56 -3.53 10.83
N LEU A 93 0.28 -3.39 10.51
CA LEU A 93 -0.51 -2.23 10.92
C LEU A 93 -0.58 -2.10 12.45
N GLY A 94 -0.83 -3.21 13.14
CA GLY A 94 -0.87 -3.29 14.60
C GLY A 94 0.44 -2.83 15.24
N TYR A 95 1.55 -3.33 14.70
CA TYR A 95 2.88 -2.96 15.17
C TYR A 95 3.15 -1.47 15.04
N PHE A 96 2.95 -0.87 13.86
CA PHE A 96 3.26 0.54 13.65
C PHE A 96 2.26 1.50 14.31
N LYS A 97 0.99 1.15 14.36
CA LYS A 97 -0.07 2.05 14.82
C LYS A 97 -0.39 1.89 16.30
N TYR A 98 -0.35 0.64 16.81
CA TYR A 98 -0.89 0.34 18.13
C TYR A 98 0.17 -0.09 19.16
N SER A 99 1.46 -0.21 18.82
CA SER A 99 2.52 -0.61 19.76
C SER A 99 2.59 0.30 20.99
N ASN A 100 2.61 1.61 20.76
CA ASN A 100 2.69 2.56 21.90
C ASN A 100 1.42 2.53 22.75
N PHE A 101 0.26 2.35 22.13
CA PHE A 101 -1.00 2.19 22.85
C PHE A 101 -0.99 0.94 23.75
N PHE A 102 -0.49 -0.18 23.25
CA PHE A 102 -0.36 -1.40 24.03
C PHE A 102 0.66 -1.25 25.17
N LEU A 103 1.81 -0.62 24.90
CA LEU A 103 2.85 -0.38 25.91
C LEU A 103 2.34 0.54 27.02
N GLU A 104 1.62 1.61 26.68
CA GLU A 104 1.02 2.52 27.64
C GLU A 104 0.01 1.82 28.55
N ASN A 105 -0.87 0.99 27.97
CA ASN A 105 -1.82 0.20 28.74
C ASN A 105 -1.12 -0.84 29.63
N LEU A 106 -0.08 -1.53 29.12
CA LEU A 106 0.70 -2.47 29.92
C LEU A 106 1.40 -1.78 31.08
N ASN A 107 2.02 -0.63 30.84
CA ASN A 107 2.67 0.16 31.91
C ASN A 107 1.66 0.57 32.99
N THR A 108 0.44 0.96 32.56
CA THR A 108 -0.60 1.39 33.49
C THR A 108 -1.14 0.23 34.34
N VAL A 109 -1.39 -0.94 33.70
CA VAL A 109 -2.00 -2.11 34.35
C VAL A 109 -1.00 -2.85 35.25
N PHE A 110 0.24 -3.02 34.77
CA PHE A 110 1.27 -3.81 35.45
C PHE A 110 2.26 -2.97 36.23
N HIS A 111 2.11 -1.62 36.26
CA HIS A 111 3.04 -0.67 36.90
C HIS A 111 4.50 -0.91 36.44
N THR A 112 4.69 -1.18 35.14
CA THR A 112 5.99 -1.37 34.51
C THR A 112 6.40 -0.12 33.75
N ASP A 113 7.71 0.17 33.71
CA ASP A 113 8.27 1.32 33.00
C ASP A 113 8.93 0.86 31.66
N PHE A 114 8.16 0.24 30.76
CA PHE A 114 8.67 -0.06 29.44
C PHE A 114 8.87 1.23 28.63
N PRO A 115 10.04 1.43 28.01
CA PRO A 115 10.29 2.62 27.22
C PRO A 115 9.34 2.69 26.03
N MET A 116 8.71 3.85 25.82
CA MET A 116 7.88 4.12 24.65
C MET A 116 8.73 4.01 23.37
N LEU A 117 8.24 3.28 22.39
CA LEU A 117 8.90 3.16 21.10
C LEU A 117 8.72 4.46 20.31
N GLN A 118 9.83 5.07 19.90
CA GLN A 118 9.78 6.25 19.01
C GLN A 118 9.50 5.83 17.57
N ILE A 119 8.36 5.18 17.36
CA ILE A 119 7.93 4.75 16.02
C ILE A 119 7.21 5.92 15.37
N LEU A 120 7.81 6.49 14.33
CA LEU A 120 7.11 7.40 13.44
C LEU A 120 6.11 6.60 12.59
N LEU A 121 4.83 6.99 12.63
CA LEU A 121 3.79 6.32 11.86
C LEU A 121 4.00 6.58 10.36
N PRO A 122 4.17 5.54 9.53
CA PRO A 122 4.27 5.71 8.09
C PRO A 122 2.99 6.37 7.52
N VAL A 123 3.18 7.36 6.65
CA VAL A 123 2.05 8.04 6.02
C VAL A 123 1.23 7.04 5.19
N GLY A 124 -0.07 6.97 5.47
CA GLY A 124 -0.99 6.11 4.72
C GLY A 124 -0.94 4.62 5.05
N ILE A 125 -0.23 4.19 6.12
CA ILE A 125 -0.09 2.75 6.47
C ILE A 125 -1.45 2.05 6.58
N SER A 126 -2.43 2.67 7.21
CA SER A 126 -3.77 2.09 7.34
C SER A 126 -4.43 1.93 5.97
N PHE A 127 -4.26 2.93 5.12
CA PHE A 127 -4.91 2.96 3.81
C PHE A 127 -4.36 1.87 2.88
N TYR A 128 -3.05 1.82 2.66
CA TYR A 128 -2.47 0.80 1.80
C TYR A 128 -2.60 -0.61 2.37
N THR A 129 -2.64 -0.75 3.71
CA THR A 129 -2.94 -2.05 4.35
C THR A 129 -4.34 -2.54 3.99
N PHE A 130 -5.36 -1.69 4.11
CA PHE A 130 -6.72 -2.06 3.75
C PHE A 130 -6.88 -2.37 2.26
N GLN A 131 -6.18 -1.65 1.39
CA GLN A 131 -6.17 -1.96 -0.05
C GLN A 131 -5.57 -3.33 -0.34
N GLN A 132 -4.44 -3.65 0.30
CA GLN A 132 -3.80 -4.97 0.15
C GLN A 132 -4.71 -6.08 0.66
N LEU A 133 -5.40 -5.86 1.78
CA LEU A 133 -6.39 -6.81 2.31
C LEU A 133 -7.55 -7.02 1.34
N ALA A 134 -8.12 -5.95 0.80
CA ALA A 134 -9.20 -6.02 -0.18
C ALA A 134 -8.74 -6.82 -1.41
N TYR A 135 -7.60 -6.49 -1.98
CA TYR A 135 -7.04 -7.19 -3.13
C TYR A 135 -6.82 -8.69 -2.87
N LEU A 136 -6.24 -9.05 -1.71
CA LEU A 136 -6.01 -10.45 -1.34
C LEU A 136 -7.33 -11.24 -1.20
N ILE A 137 -8.35 -10.60 -0.62
CA ILE A 137 -9.68 -11.22 -0.45
C ILE A 137 -10.36 -11.39 -1.80
N ASP A 138 -10.35 -10.39 -2.67
CA ASP A 138 -10.96 -10.43 -3.99
C ASP A 138 -10.28 -11.47 -4.89
N ARG A 139 -8.96 -11.57 -4.81
CA ARG A 139 -8.20 -12.65 -5.48
C ARG A 139 -8.57 -14.04 -4.95
N CYS A 140 -8.77 -14.18 -3.64
CA CYS A 140 -9.18 -15.46 -3.05
C CYS A 140 -10.59 -15.87 -3.51
N ARG A 141 -11.51 -14.90 -3.68
CA ARG A 141 -12.86 -15.12 -4.19
C ARG A 141 -12.87 -15.43 -5.68
N GLY A 142 -11.89 -14.98 -6.42
CA GLY A 142 -11.81 -15.07 -7.87
C GLY A 142 -12.41 -13.85 -8.60
N ASP A 143 -12.73 -12.80 -7.86
CA ASP A 143 -13.37 -11.57 -8.39
C ASP A 143 -12.34 -10.66 -9.07
N ALA A 144 -11.06 -10.73 -8.66
CA ALA A 144 -10.00 -9.93 -9.25
C ALA A 144 -9.20 -10.73 -10.29
N PRO A 145 -8.86 -10.15 -11.46
CA PRO A 145 -8.00 -10.76 -12.46
C PRO A 145 -6.57 -10.92 -11.94
N ARG A 146 -5.76 -11.69 -12.68
CA ARG A 146 -4.34 -11.82 -12.37
C ARG A 146 -3.58 -10.63 -12.92
N ASP A 147 -3.22 -9.73 -12.04
CA ASP A 147 -2.49 -8.53 -12.42
C ASP A 147 -0.98 -8.78 -12.47
N SER A 148 -0.33 -8.08 -13.41
CA SER A 148 1.12 -7.95 -13.38
C SER A 148 1.55 -7.22 -12.10
N PHE A 149 2.79 -7.45 -11.65
CA PHE A 149 3.33 -6.71 -10.50
C PHE A 149 3.25 -5.19 -10.70
N PHE A 150 3.46 -4.71 -11.93
CA PHE A 150 3.34 -3.31 -12.27
C PHE A 150 1.90 -2.78 -12.13
N ASP A 151 0.91 -3.56 -12.55
CA ASP A 151 -0.51 -3.17 -12.42
C ASP A 151 -0.92 -3.14 -10.95
N TYR A 152 -0.49 -4.14 -10.17
CA TYR A 152 -0.68 -4.16 -8.73
C TYR A 152 -0.03 -2.98 -8.03
N LEU A 153 1.22 -2.64 -8.40
CA LEU A 153 1.93 -1.49 -7.82
C LEU A 153 1.24 -0.17 -8.21
N THR A 154 0.75 -0.06 -9.45
CA THR A 154 -0.05 1.09 -9.91
C THR A 154 -1.32 1.22 -9.09
N PHE A 155 -2.04 0.12 -8.88
CA PHE A 155 -3.23 0.10 -8.05
C PHE A 155 -2.94 0.60 -6.62
N MET A 156 -1.83 0.15 -6.01
CA MET A 156 -1.44 0.57 -4.67
C MET A 156 -0.94 2.02 -4.61
N ALA A 157 -0.20 2.48 -5.62
CA ALA A 157 0.42 3.80 -5.65
C ALA A 157 -0.54 4.92 -6.08
N VAL A 158 -1.54 4.60 -6.92
CA VAL A 158 -2.41 5.58 -7.61
C VAL A 158 -3.88 5.45 -7.20
N SER A 159 -4.20 4.61 -6.25
CA SER A 159 -5.54 4.15 -5.89
C SER A 159 -6.61 5.22 -5.64
N TYR A 160 -6.24 6.49 -5.54
CA TYR A 160 -7.23 7.56 -5.36
C TYR A 160 -8.06 7.87 -6.60
N THR A 161 -7.58 7.54 -7.80
CA THR A 161 -8.24 7.95 -9.05
C THR A 161 -9.27 6.94 -9.57
N HIS A 162 -9.20 5.67 -9.16
CA HIS A 162 -10.09 4.62 -9.66
C HIS A 162 -11.28 4.31 -8.76
N LEU A 163 -11.27 4.73 -7.50
CA LEU A 163 -12.41 4.53 -6.58
C LEU A 163 -13.61 5.46 -6.86
N THR A 164 -13.45 6.43 -7.76
CA THR A 164 -14.51 7.39 -8.11
C THR A 164 -15.12 7.17 -9.49
N LEU A 165 -14.70 6.16 -10.24
CA LEU A 165 -15.41 5.78 -11.47
C LEU A 165 -16.55 4.84 -11.10
N PRO A 166 -17.81 5.30 -11.22
CA PRO A 166 -18.94 4.38 -11.14
C PRO A 166 -18.82 3.38 -12.28
N THR A 167 -18.72 2.11 -11.93
CA THR A 167 -18.92 1.03 -12.89
C THR A 167 -20.37 1.11 -13.36
N THR A 168 -20.60 1.74 -14.48
CA THR A 168 -21.82 1.58 -15.27
C THR A 168 -21.67 0.39 -16.20
#